data_cbe0f693bdd16fd146a2821082250a7d
#
_entry.id   cbe0f693bdd16fd146a2821082250a7d
#
_cell.length_a   1.000
_cell.length_b   1.000
_cell.length_c   1.000
_cell.angle_alpha   90.00
_cell.angle_beta   90.00
_cell.angle_gamma   90.00
#
_symmetry.space_group_name_H-M   'P 1'
#
loop_
_entity.id
_entity.type
_entity.pdbx_description
1 polymer ?
#
loop_
_entity_poly.entity_id
_entity_poly.type
_entity_poly.pdbx_seq_one_letter_code
_entity_poly.pdbx_strand_id
1 'polypeptide(L)'
;MLFVTAAALGSNSEVGTLRVVILHRPGAELQRLTPRNNDKLLFDGLPWVARAQQEHDAFADLLRSRGVEVLLLADLLTEALNSGAARMQGISAAVDARRLGLPLAQELSAYLRGLEPAALAHVLMAGMTFTELPSGTTSDTSLVRLMHHGGDFVIEPLPNLLFTRDSSFWIGPRVAITSLALPARIRETALTDLIYAHHPRFLGVRRAYESHTAPVEGGDVLLLSPGVVAVGVGERTTPAGAEALARSLFDDGLAHTVLAVPIAQERAQMHLDTVCTMVDVDALVMYPAISDSLSAFTIKRTPDGVKILDELPFVKAAADAMGMPLRVIDTGLDPVTAEREQWDDGNNTLAVAPGVVVAYERNTETNARLQDSGIEVLPIAASELGTGRGGPRCMSCPVARDPL
;
A
#
# COMPACT_ATOMS: atom_id res chain seq x y z
N MET A 1 28.43 3.54 -23.46
CA MET A 1 27.53 4.14 -22.47
C MET A 1 26.11 3.89 -22.98
N LEU A 2 25.49 2.78 -22.60
CA LEU A 2 24.12 2.46 -23.00
C LEU A 2 23.21 3.41 -22.22
N PHE A 3 22.53 4.29 -22.92
CA PHE A 3 21.42 5.05 -22.35
C PHE A 3 20.32 4.03 -21.99
N VAL A 4 20.20 3.68 -20.71
CA VAL A 4 19.00 3.02 -20.21
C VAL A 4 17.90 4.06 -20.37
N THR A 5 17.06 3.92 -21.39
CA THR A 5 15.83 4.71 -21.50
C THR A 5 15.03 4.43 -20.23
N ALA A 6 14.69 5.49 -19.48
CA ALA A 6 13.84 5.35 -18.30
C ALA A 6 12.57 4.58 -18.70
N ALA A 7 12.24 3.54 -17.94
CA ALA A 7 11.04 2.75 -18.20
C ALA A 7 9.82 3.68 -18.21
N ALA A 8 8.94 3.51 -19.19
CA ALA A 8 7.69 4.26 -19.22
C ALA A 8 6.87 3.94 -17.97
N LEU A 9 6.42 4.97 -17.26
CA LEU A 9 5.61 4.78 -16.05
C LEU A 9 4.25 4.23 -16.42
N GLY A 10 3.78 3.24 -15.66
CA GLY A 10 2.46 2.67 -15.81
C GLY A 10 2.37 1.18 -15.53
N SER A 11 1.18 0.72 -15.18
CA SER A 11 0.87 -0.70 -14.93
C SER A 11 -0.54 -1.02 -15.44
N ASN A 12 -0.71 -2.10 -16.19
CA ASN A 12 -2.00 -2.55 -16.66
C ASN A 12 -2.37 -3.98 -16.21
N SER A 13 -1.53 -4.58 -15.38
CA SER A 13 -1.76 -5.92 -14.81
C SER A 13 -0.95 -6.10 -13.52
N GLU A 14 -1.31 -7.11 -12.73
CA GLU A 14 -0.52 -7.51 -11.56
C GLU A 14 0.76 -8.28 -11.93
N VAL A 15 0.81 -8.91 -13.11
CA VAL A 15 1.83 -9.91 -13.44
C VAL A 15 2.78 -9.53 -14.58
N GLY A 16 2.51 -8.44 -15.31
CA GLY A 16 3.48 -7.91 -16.29
C GLY A 16 4.85 -7.70 -15.64
N THR A 17 5.94 -7.94 -16.39
CA THR A 17 7.31 -7.84 -15.83
C THR A 17 7.52 -6.51 -15.11
N LEU A 18 7.85 -6.60 -13.82
CA LEU A 18 8.07 -5.43 -12.96
C LEU A 18 9.34 -4.69 -13.37
N ARG A 19 9.24 -3.39 -13.61
CA ARG A 19 10.36 -2.53 -14.01
C ARG A 19 10.75 -1.51 -12.96
N VAL A 20 9.76 -0.90 -12.31
CA VAL A 20 9.99 0.13 -11.29
C VAL A 20 9.02 -0.09 -10.13
N VAL A 21 9.51 -0.04 -8.91
CA VAL A 21 8.72 -0.20 -7.69
C VAL A 21 9.12 0.83 -6.64
N ILE A 22 8.14 1.33 -5.88
CA ILE A 22 8.39 2.11 -4.66
C ILE A 22 8.30 1.17 -3.47
N LEU A 23 9.32 1.21 -2.61
CA LEU A 23 9.38 0.54 -1.31
C LEU A 23 9.63 1.58 -0.21
N HIS A 24 9.34 1.22 1.04
CA HIS A 24 9.74 2.00 2.21
C HIS A 24 10.57 1.15 3.16
N ARG A 25 11.86 1.48 3.30
CA ARG A 25 12.74 0.80 4.24
C ARG A 25 12.35 1.18 5.67
N PRO A 26 12.06 0.22 6.55
CA PRO A 26 11.71 0.50 7.95
C PRO A 26 12.73 1.41 8.64
N GLY A 27 12.25 2.40 9.38
CA GLY A 27 13.09 3.40 10.01
C GLY A 27 12.69 3.71 11.47
N ALA A 28 12.90 4.97 11.86
CA ALA A 28 12.61 5.44 13.21
C ALA A 28 11.11 5.38 13.55
N GLU A 29 10.21 5.37 12.56
CA GLU A 29 8.76 5.21 12.76
C GLU A 29 8.43 3.87 13.42
N LEU A 30 9.13 2.77 13.05
CA LEU A 30 8.99 1.48 13.71
C LEU A 30 9.61 1.44 15.11
N GLN A 31 10.72 2.18 15.34
CA GLN A 31 11.35 2.27 16.67
C GLN A 31 10.44 2.98 17.70
N ARG A 32 9.42 3.70 17.24
CA ARG A 32 8.46 4.42 18.08
C ARG A 32 7.24 3.58 18.46
N LEU A 33 7.16 2.35 17.98
CA LEU A 33 6.18 1.38 18.47
C LEU A 33 6.53 0.93 19.90
N THR A 34 5.53 0.93 20.74
CA THR A 34 5.61 0.51 22.15
C THR A 34 4.36 -0.29 22.52
N PRO A 35 4.35 -1.04 23.63
CA PRO A 35 3.14 -1.73 24.08
C PRO A 35 1.93 -0.83 24.36
N ARG A 36 2.12 0.50 24.39
CA ARG A 36 1.03 1.47 24.61
C ARG A 36 0.36 1.93 23.32
N ASN A 37 1.02 1.76 22.17
CA ASN A 37 0.56 2.33 20.91
C ASN A 37 0.54 1.38 19.73
N ASN A 38 1.09 0.16 19.86
CA ASN A 38 1.18 -0.78 18.73
C ASN A 38 -0.20 -1.12 18.17
N ASP A 39 -1.20 -1.43 18.99
CA ASP A 39 -2.57 -1.73 18.55
C ASP A 39 -3.19 -0.53 17.82
N LYS A 40 -3.08 0.69 18.38
CA LYS A 40 -3.54 1.93 17.77
C LYS A 40 -2.86 2.19 16.43
N LEU A 41 -1.58 1.80 16.29
CA LEU A 41 -0.77 1.95 15.10
C LEU A 41 -0.78 0.71 14.21
N LEU A 42 -1.68 -0.26 14.50
CA LEU A 42 -1.98 -1.43 13.66
C LEU A 42 -0.82 -2.43 13.52
N PHE A 43 -0.02 -2.59 14.56
CA PHE A 43 1.02 -3.62 14.64
C PHE A 43 0.67 -4.65 15.70
N ASP A 44 0.76 -5.95 15.36
CA ASP A 44 0.45 -7.06 16.27
C ASP A 44 1.57 -7.30 17.29
N GLY A 45 2.77 -6.80 16.99
CA GLY A 45 3.94 -6.92 17.86
C GLY A 45 4.89 -5.75 17.72
N LEU A 46 5.99 -5.82 18.46
CA LEU A 46 7.07 -4.82 18.40
C LEU A 46 8.22 -5.43 17.60
N PRO A 47 8.42 -5.04 16.35
CA PRO A 47 9.48 -5.63 15.52
C PRO A 47 10.88 -5.23 16.01
N TRP A 48 11.83 -6.14 15.90
CA TRP A 48 13.25 -5.81 16.02
C TRP A 48 13.68 -5.05 14.76
N VAL A 49 13.72 -3.74 14.84
CA VAL A 49 13.88 -2.85 13.70
C VAL A 49 15.13 -3.14 12.87
N ALA A 50 16.28 -3.41 13.52
CA ALA A 50 17.51 -3.73 12.80
C ALA A 50 17.37 -5.02 11.96
N ARG A 51 16.60 -6.00 12.44
CA ARG A 51 16.32 -7.23 11.69
C ARG A 51 15.32 -6.96 10.58
N ALA A 52 14.25 -6.20 10.84
CA ALA A 52 13.30 -5.78 9.81
C ALA A 52 14.00 -5.04 8.66
N GLN A 53 14.99 -4.20 8.97
CA GLN A 53 15.82 -3.53 7.95
C GLN A 53 16.62 -4.51 7.11
N GLN A 54 17.25 -5.51 7.72
CA GLN A 54 18.02 -6.54 6.99
C GLN A 54 17.11 -7.36 6.06
N GLU A 55 15.92 -7.73 6.53
CA GLU A 55 14.93 -8.45 5.72
C GLU A 55 14.44 -7.61 4.55
N HIS A 56 14.14 -6.34 4.80
CA HIS A 56 13.74 -5.41 3.75
C HIS A 56 14.86 -5.12 2.74
N ASP A 57 16.10 -4.96 3.19
CA ASP A 57 17.25 -4.77 2.32
C ASP A 57 17.44 -5.98 1.41
N ALA A 58 17.32 -7.21 1.95
CA ALA A 58 17.37 -8.44 1.16
C ALA A 58 16.22 -8.51 0.13
N PHE A 59 15.00 -8.08 0.49
CA PHE A 59 13.89 -7.98 -0.46
C PHE A 59 14.19 -6.98 -1.59
N ALA A 60 14.67 -5.80 -1.26
CA ALA A 60 15.03 -4.79 -2.25
C ALA A 60 16.16 -5.27 -3.19
N ASP A 61 17.17 -5.96 -2.64
CA ASP A 61 18.30 -6.50 -3.42
C ASP A 61 17.86 -7.66 -4.32
N LEU A 62 16.93 -8.50 -3.87
CA LEU A 62 16.30 -9.53 -4.70
C LEU A 62 15.64 -8.89 -5.93
N LEU A 63 14.83 -7.84 -5.75
CA LEU A 63 14.19 -7.13 -6.85
C LEU A 63 15.22 -6.48 -7.80
N ARG A 64 16.25 -5.83 -7.27
CA ARG A 64 17.35 -5.25 -8.06
C ARG A 64 18.08 -6.31 -8.88
N SER A 65 18.32 -7.48 -8.31
CA SER A 65 18.98 -8.60 -9.02
C SER A 65 18.16 -9.13 -10.21
N ARG A 66 16.84 -8.89 -10.18
CA ARG A 66 15.92 -9.20 -11.29
C ARG A 66 15.73 -8.03 -12.27
N GLY A 67 16.55 -6.98 -12.16
CA GLY A 67 16.52 -5.82 -13.05
C GLY A 67 15.42 -4.80 -12.74
N VAL A 68 14.81 -4.88 -11.54
CA VAL A 68 13.80 -3.91 -11.09
C VAL A 68 14.49 -2.68 -10.51
N GLU A 69 14.10 -1.51 -10.96
CA GLU A 69 14.49 -0.25 -10.31
C GLU A 69 13.70 -0.07 -9.03
N VAL A 70 14.40 -0.04 -7.89
CA VAL A 70 13.80 0.16 -6.56
C VAL A 70 13.98 1.60 -6.13
N LEU A 71 12.88 2.31 -5.97
CA LEU A 71 12.80 3.66 -5.43
C LEU A 71 12.43 3.59 -3.96
N LEU A 72 13.11 4.35 -3.11
CA LEU A 72 12.77 4.42 -1.70
C LEU A 72 11.87 5.64 -1.44
N LEU A 73 10.73 5.42 -0.78
CA LEU A 73 9.76 6.48 -0.46
C LEU A 73 10.42 7.63 0.33
N ALA A 74 11.32 7.31 1.27
CA ALA A 74 12.04 8.30 2.06
C ALA A 74 12.93 9.22 1.21
N ASP A 75 13.59 8.68 0.18
CA ASP A 75 14.42 9.45 -0.74
C ASP A 75 13.54 10.33 -1.62
N LEU A 76 12.47 9.76 -2.19
CA LEU A 76 11.50 10.50 -3.01
C LEU A 76 10.86 11.66 -2.21
N LEU A 77 10.51 11.42 -0.96
CA LEU A 77 9.96 12.46 -0.08
C LEU A 77 10.99 13.56 0.19
N THR A 78 12.22 13.17 0.51
CA THR A 78 13.32 14.12 0.76
C THR A 78 13.58 15.00 -0.46
N GLU A 79 13.63 14.40 -1.65
CA GLU A 79 13.83 15.13 -2.90
C GLU A 79 12.65 16.07 -3.22
N ALA A 80 11.41 15.62 -3.03
CA ALA A 80 10.22 16.45 -3.22
C ALA A 80 10.19 17.66 -2.28
N LEU A 81 10.66 17.51 -1.04
CA LEU A 81 10.71 18.56 -0.02
C LEU A 81 11.74 19.68 -0.31
N ASN A 82 12.52 19.61 -1.37
CA ASN A 82 13.25 20.77 -1.89
C ASN A 82 12.31 21.84 -2.47
N SER A 83 11.08 21.50 -2.81
CA SER A 83 10.04 22.45 -3.20
C SER A 83 9.41 23.12 -1.97
N GLY A 84 9.32 24.45 -1.97
CA GLY A 84 8.62 25.20 -0.92
C GLY A 84 7.13 24.83 -0.81
N ALA A 85 6.48 24.52 -1.93
CA ALA A 85 5.08 24.10 -1.94
C ALA A 85 4.91 22.72 -1.30
N ALA A 86 5.80 21.76 -1.61
CA ALA A 86 5.81 20.44 -0.98
C ALA A 86 6.01 20.53 0.53
N ARG A 87 6.94 21.38 1.00
CA ARG A 87 7.17 21.61 2.42
C ARG A 87 5.91 22.10 3.14
N MET A 88 5.22 23.09 2.56
CA MET A 88 3.99 23.61 3.12
C MET A 88 2.88 22.54 3.17
N GLN A 89 2.74 21.75 2.14
CA GLN A 89 1.77 20.63 2.08
C GLN A 89 2.07 19.59 3.16
N GLY A 90 3.32 19.12 3.28
CA GLY A 90 3.73 18.13 4.29
C GLY A 90 3.54 18.63 5.73
N ILE A 91 3.92 19.88 6.01
CA ILE A 91 3.73 20.49 7.33
C ILE A 91 2.24 20.63 7.66
N SER A 92 1.42 21.09 6.71
CA SER A 92 -0.03 21.23 6.90
C SER A 92 -0.71 19.87 7.20
N ALA A 93 -0.23 18.78 6.58
CA ALA A 93 -0.74 17.43 6.84
C ALA A 93 -0.32 16.90 8.23
N ALA A 94 0.84 17.33 8.75
CA ALA A 94 1.38 16.83 10.02
C ALA A 94 0.92 17.62 11.25
N VAL A 95 0.59 18.90 11.09
CA VAL A 95 0.28 19.81 12.20
C VAL A 95 -1.22 20.09 12.27
N ASP A 96 -1.94 19.36 13.12
CA ASP A 96 -3.38 19.58 13.36
C ASP A 96 -3.59 20.60 14.49
N ALA A 97 -3.94 21.84 14.12
CA ALA A 97 -4.22 22.90 15.08
C ALA A 97 -5.44 22.62 15.99
N ARG A 98 -6.37 21.75 15.57
CA ARG A 98 -7.52 21.35 16.42
C ARG A 98 -7.06 20.49 17.60
N ARG A 99 -6.01 19.68 17.40
CA ARG A 99 -5.41 18.83 18.43
C ARG A 99 -4.38 19.59 19.27
N LEU A 100 -3.56 20.42 18.64
CA LEU A 100 -2.41 21.08 19.27
C LEU A 100 -2.75 22.47 19.87
N GLY A 101 -3.86 23.06 19.47
CA GLY A 101 -4.16 24.46 19.73
C GLY A 101 -3.31 25.42 18.86
N LEU A 102 -3.81 26.62 18.62
CA LEU A 102 -3.17 27.57 17.69
C LEU A 102 -1.74 27.95 18.05
N PRO A 103 -1.39 28.29 19.32
CA PRO A 103 -0.04 28.69 19.64
C PRO A 103 1.00 27.64 19.35
N LEU A 104 0.80 26.40 19.84
CA LEU A 104 1.72 25.30 19.63
C LEU A 104 1.80 24.89 18.15
N ALA A 105 0.67 24.88 17.44
CA ALA A 105 0.64 24.55 16.02
C ALA A 105 1.42 25.55 15.16
N GLN A 106 1.33 26.86 15.49
CA GLN A 106 2.07 27.91 14.79
C GLN A 106 3.57 27.77 15.02
N GLU A 107 4.00 27.57 16.27
CA GLU A 107 5.42 27.39 16.60
C GLU A 107 6.00 26.12 15.97
N LEU A 108 5.30 24.99 16.09
CA LEU A 108 5.72 23.76 15.46
C LEU A 108 5.85 23.92 13.94
N SER A 109 4.86 24.56 13.30
CA SER A 109 4.94 24.86 11.86
C SER A 109 6.11 25.75 11.49
N ALA A 110 6.43 26.75 12.32
CA ALA A 110 7.58 27.63 12.10
C ALA A 110 8.90 26.86 12.22
N TYR A 111 9.03 26.01 13.25
CA TYR A 111 10.18 25.14 13.42
C TYR A 111 10.38 24.20 12.23
N LEU A 112 9.34 23.49 11.82
CA LEU A 112 9.39 22.52 10.70
C LEU A 112 9.76 23.18 9.36
N ARG A 113 9.32 24.42 9.14
CA ARG A 113 9.74 25.20 7.96
C ARG A 113 11.24 25.45 7.88
N GLY A 114 11.91 25.55 9.03
CA GLY A 114 13.34 25.78 9.12
C GLY A 114 14.22 24.55 8.95
N LEU A 115 13.63 23.34 8.97
CA LEU A 115 14.40 22.11 8.86
C LEU A 115 14.95 21.90 7.44
N GLU A 116 16.10 21.27 7.31
CA GLU A 116 16.58 20.74 6.03
C GLU A 116 15.64 19.65 5.49
N PRO A 117 15.55 19.44 4.16
CA PRO A 117 14.60 18.47 3.56
C PRO A 117 14.65 17.08 4.17
N ALA A 118 15.83 16.51 4.41
CA ALA A 118 15.98 15.19 5.02
C ALA A 118 15.50 15.15 6.48
N ALA A 119 15.75 16.19 7.26
CA ALA A 119 15.28 16.31 8.64
C ALA A 119 13.74 16.46 8.69
N LEU A 120 13.18 17.25 7.77
CA LEU A 120 11.72 17.38 7.65
C LEU A 120 11.08 16.06 7.23
N ALA A 121 11.61 15.36 6.21
CA ALA A 121 11.15 14.05 5.80
C ALA A 121 11.14 13.06 6.97
N HIS A 122 12.24 13.02 7.74
CA HIS A 122 12.33 12.19 8.94
C HIS A 122 11.20 12.49 9.94
N VAL A 123 10.95 13.76 10.27
CA VAL A 123 9.87 14.13 11.21
C VAL A 123 8.50 13.78 10.64
N LEU A 124 8.26 13.99 9.35
CA LEU A 124 6.97 13.67 8.72
C LEU A 124 6.65 12.16 8.76
N MET A 125 7.65 11.30 8.67
CA MET A 125 7.52 9.83 8.74
C MET A 125 7.58 9.31 10.17
N ALA A 126 8.66 9.63 10.90
CA ALA A 126 8.90 9.12 12.25
C ALA A 126 8.06 9.79 13.33
N GLY A 127 7.43 10.93 13.01
CA GLY A 127 6.75 11.74 14.01
C GLY A 127 7.73 12.52 14.90
N MET A 128 7.19 13.13 15.96
CA MET A 128 7.94 13.93 16.94
C MET A 128 7.27 13.86 18.31
N THR A 129 8.03 13.69 19.37
CA THR A 129 7.54 13.75 20.75
C THR A 129 7.61 15.16 21.33
N PHE A 130 6.92 15.39 22.46
CA PHE A 130 7.01 16.66 23.16
C PHE A 130 8.41 16.96 23.71
N THR A 131 9.23 15.95 24.00
CA THR A 131 10.63 16.12 24.44
C THR A 131 11.53 16.63 23.30
N GLU A 132 11.19 16.30 22.05
CA GLU A 132 11.96 16.69 20.86
C GLU A 132 11.62 18.12 20.38
N LEU A 133 10.63 18.78 20.97
CA LEU A 133 10.34 20.17 20.66
C LEU A 133 11.52 21.08 21.05
N PRO A 134 11.83 22.10 20.23
CA PRO A 134 12.89 23.05 20.54
C PRO A 134 12.75 23.68 21.93
N SER A 135 13.88 23.95 22.59
CA SER A 135 13.90 24.66 23.86
C SER A 135 13.31 26.09 23.70
N GLY A 136 12.40 26.44 24.57
CA GLY A 136 11.70 27.74 24.50
C GLY A 136 10.39 27.74 23.73
N THR A 137 9.97 26.58 23.15
CA THR A 137 8.62 26.43 22.62
C THR A 137 7.60 26.68 23.73
N THR A 138 6.62 27.55 23.49
CA THR A 138 5.61 28.11 24.42
C THR A 138 5.14 27.14 25.51
N SER A 139 5.92 26.98 26.57
CA SER A 139 5.50 26.17 27.72
C SER A 139 4.37 26.84 28.51
N ASP A 140 4.37 28.19 28.58
CA ASP A 140 3.52 28.92 29.50
C ASP A 140 2.18 29.36 28.87
N THR A 141 2.00 29.21 27.58
CA THR A 141 0.78 29.62 26.85
C THR A 141 0.03 28.51 26.18
N SER A 142 0.53 27.26 26.27
CA SER A 142 -0.12 26.07 25.69
C SER A 142 -0.56 25.07 26.76
N LEU A 143 -1.87 25.00 27.02
CA LEU A 143 -2.44 24.02 27.92
C LEU A 143 -2.15 22.59 27.44
N VAL A 144 -2.13 22.36 26.11
CA VAL A 144 -1.78 21.07 25.49
C VAL A 144 -0.36 20.68 25.92
N ARG A 145 0.61 21.60 25.86
CA ARG A 145 1.99 21.33 26.28
C ARG A 145 2.09 20.96 27.75
N LEU A 146 1.33 21.63 28.61
CA LEU A 146 1.33 21.41 30.06
C LEU A 146 0.66 20.08 30.46
N MET A 147 -0.31 19.61 29.69
CA MET A 147 -1.09 18.37 29.97
C MET A 147 -0.50 17.12 29.38
N HIS A 148 0.51 17.20 28.51
CA HIS A 148 1.15 16.05 27.90
C HIS A 148 2.52 15.75 28.52
N HIS A 149 2.84 14.45 28.60
CA HIS A 149 4.17 13.99 29.01
C HIS A 149 5.18 14.16 27.86
N GLY A 150 6.46 14.27 28.20
CA GLY A 150 7.53 14.43 27.21
C GLY A 150 7.58 13.32 26.15
N GLY A 151 7.21 12.09 26.52
CA GLY A 151 7.17 10.95 25.60
C GLY A 151 5.90 10.82 24.74
N ASP A 152 4.90 11.69 24.94
CA ASP A 152 3.72 11.72 24.08
C ASP A 152 4.08 12.34 22.72
N PHE A 153 3.33 11.98 21.67
CA PHE A 153 3.61 12.46 20.32
C PHE A 153 2.89 13.78 20.01
N VAL A 154 3.66 14.79 19.61
CA VAL A 154 3.14 16.02 19.01
C VAL A 154 2.84 15.80 17.52
N ILE A 155 3.60 14.93 16.86
CA ILE A 155 3.32 14.37 15.54
C ILE A 155 3.44 12.86 15.67
N GLU A 156 2.37 12.12 15.38
CA GLU A 156 2.35 10.65 15.47
C GLU A 156 3.31 10.02 14.43
N PRO A 157 3.96 8.88 14.71
CA PRO A 157 4.74 8.14 13.72
C PRO A 157 3.83 7.45 12.71
N LEU A 158 4.40 7.06 11.56
CA LEU A 158 3.71 6.35 10.48
C LEU A 158 4.36 4.98 10.21
N PRO A 159 4.29 4.00 11.13
CA PRO A 159 4.97 2.71 10.96
C PRO A 159 4.42 1.91 9.76
N ASN A 160 3.16 2.13 9.35
CA ASN A 160 2.57 1.45 8.20
C ASN A 160 3.02 2.01 6.83
N LEU A 161 3.90 3.02 6.77
CA LEU A 161 4.60 3.40 5.53
C LEU A 161 5.37 2.23 4.90
N LEU A 162 5.73 1.21 5.70
CA LEU A 162 6.25 -0.06 5.21
C LEU A 162 5.37 -0.63 4.09
N PHE A 163 4.06 -0.47 4.18
CA PHE A 163 3.07 -0.98 3.22
C PHE A 163 2.72 0.09 2.18
N THR A 164 3.62 0.31 1.23
CA THR A 164 3.49 1.35 0.19
C THR A 164 2.36 1.11 -0.80
N ARG A 165 1.79 -0.11 -0.81
CA ARG A 165 0.66 -0.49 -1.67
C ARG A 165 -0.60 0.32 -1.38
N ASP A 166 -0.89 0.60 -0.11
CA ASP A 166 -2.21 1.05 0.28
C ASP A 166 -2.46 2.52 -0.04
N SER A 167 -1.44 3.37 0.05
CA SER A 167 -1.56 4.83 -0.16
C SER A 167 -1.60 5.26 -1.63
N SER A 168 -1.20 4.38 -2.56
CA SER A 168 -1.31 4.62 -4.01
C SER A 168 -1.15 3.36 -4.83
N PHE A 169 -1.72 3.35 -6.04
CA PHE A 169 -1.45 2.34 -7.05
C PHE A 169 -1.46 2.94 -8.45
N TRP A 170 -0.81 2.27 -9.41
CA TRP A 170 -0.77 2.69 -10.79
C TRP A 170 -1.74 1.87 -11.64
N ILE A 171 -2.43 2.53 -12.56
CA ILE A 171 -3.28 1.89 -13.57
C ILE A 171 -3.13 2.58 -14.91
N GLY A 172 -2.77 1.81 -15.96
CA GLY A 172 -2.31 2.40 -17.19
C GLY A 172 -1.19 3.40 -16.91
N PRO A 173 -1.11 4.55 -17.59
CA PRO A 173 -0.08 5.57 -17.40
C PRO A 173 -0.40 6.57 -16.27
N ARG A 174 -1.28 6.24 -15.35
CA ARG A 174 -1.77 7.14 -14.30
C ARG A 174 -1.61 6.55 -12.91
N VAL A 175 -1.55 7.42 -11.91
CA VAL A 175 -1.53 7.05 -10.50
C VAL A 175 -2.85 7.35 -9.81
N ALA A 176 -3.36 6.42 -9.03
CA ALA A 176 -4.46 6.62 -8.10
C ALA A 176 -3.90 6.98 -6.73
N ILE A 177 -4.34 8.08 -6.15
CA ILE A 177 -4.09 8.46 -4.76
C ILE A 177 -5.28 8.02 -3.94
N THR A 178 -5.05 7.14 -3.01
CA THR A 178 -6.10 6.46 -2.24
C THR A 178 -6.61 7.31 -1.07
N SER A 179 -7.60 6.80 -0.36
CA SER A 179 -8.13 7.37 0.88
C SER A 179 -8.15 6.29 1.95
N LEU A 180 -7.18 6.33 2.87
CA LEU A 180 -7.02 5.32 3.90
C LEU A 180 -8.10 5.47 4.97
N ALA A 181 -8.74 4.36 5.36
CA ALA A 181 -9.90 4.34 6.26
C ALA A 181 -9.51 4.65 7.70
N LEU A 182 -8.37 4.15 8.17
CA LEU A 182 -8.01 4.23 9.58
C LEU A 182 -7.21 5.50 9.92
N PRO A 183 -7.56 6.19 11.02
CA PRO A 183 -6.93 7.46 11.41
C PRO A 183 -5.41 7.39 11.52
N ALA A 184 -4.85 6.26 11.96
CA ALA A 184 -3.41 6.05 12.09
C ALA A 184 -2.66 6.19 10.75
N ARG A 185 -3.34 5.96 9.62
CA ARG A 185 -2.75 5.89 8.28
C ARG A 185 -3.08 7.08 7.37
N ILE A 186 -4.05 7.92 7.70
CA ILE A 186 -4.54 9.01 6.81
C ILE A 186 -3.40 9.89 6.28
N ARG A 187 -2.37 10.17 7.11
CA ARG A 187 -1.25 11.01 6.70
C ARG A 187 -0.32 10.37 5.67
N GLU A 188 -0.33 9.03 5.53
CA GLU A 188 0.45 8.32 4.51
C GLU A 188 0.03 8.78 3.11
N THR A 189 -1.28 8.88 2.86
CA THR A 189 -1.82 9.42 1.60
C THR A 189 -1.30 10.82 1.30
N ALA A 190 -1.25 11.70 2.31
CA ALA A 190 -0.76 13.06 2.12
C ALA A 190 0.72 13.12 1.73
N LEU A 191 1.56 12.24 2.27
CA LEU A 191 2.98 12.13 1.90
C LEU A 191 3.14 11.56 0.47
N THR A 192 2.35 10.56 0.14
CA THR A 192 2.35 9.96 -1.20
C THR A 192 1.89 10.96 -2.26
N ASP A 193 0.81 11.70 -1.98
CA ASP A 193 0.32 12.76 -2.88
C ASP A 193 1.37 13.87 -3.08
N LEU A 194 2.03 14.29 -2.01
CA LEU A 194 3.12 15.25 -2.06
C LEU A 194 4.25 14.80 -3.00
N ILE A 195 4.66 13.51 -2.89
CA ILE A 195 5.69 12.94 -3.76
C ILE A 195 5.26 13.03 -5.23
N TYR A 196 4.06 12.55 -5.56
CA TYR A 196 3.59 12.55 -6.95
C TYR A 196 3.29 13.96 -7.49
N ALA A 197 3.01 14.93 -6.63
CA ALA A 197 2.76 16.31 -7.04
C ALA A 197 4.06 17.11 -7.29
N HIS A 198 5.12 16.82 -6.56
CA HIS A 198 6.29 17.71 -6.50
C HIS A 198 7.62 17.06 -6.87
N HIS A 199 7.73 15.72 -6.86
CA HIS A 199 8.98 15.06 -7.23
C HIS A 199 9.20 15.11 -8.74
N PRO A 200 10.41 15.51 -9.23
CA PRO A 200 10.70 15.70 -10.66
C PRO A 200 10.36 14.50 -11.54
N ARG A 201 10.53 13.27 -11.02
CA ARG A 201 10.25 12.03 -11.74
C ARG A 201 8.78 11.86 -12.13
N PHE A 202 7.87 12.44 -11.37
CA PHE A 202 6.43 12.25 -11.54
C PHE A 202 5.70 13.49 -12.06
N LEU A 203 6.43 14.56 -12.38
CA LEU A 203 5.82 15.77 -12.91
C LEU A 203 5.07 15.46 -14.21
N GLY A 204 3.81 15.91 -14.28
CA GLY A 204 2.94 15.69 -15.43
C GLY A 204 2.21 14.34 -15.42
N VAL A 205 2.44 13.46 -14.45
CA VAL A 205 1.64 12.24 -14.26
C VAL A 205 0.21 12.63 -13.91
N ARG A 206 -0.75 12.12 -14.68
CA ARG A 206 -2.18 12.36 -14.43
C ARG A 206 -2.69 11.44 -13.33
N ARG A 207 -3.67 11.92 -12.56
CA ARG A 207 -4.36 11.12 -11.57
C ARG A 207 -5.41 10.24 -12.24
N ALA A 208 -5.49 8.97 -11.81
CA ALA A 208 -6.58 8.06 -12.16
C ALA A 208 -7.70 8.13 -11.13
N TYR A 209 -7.35 8.47 -9.90
CA TYR A 209 -8.24 8.64 -8.76
C TYR A 209 -7.57 9.59 -7.77
N GLU A 210 -8.33 10.48 -7.19
CA GLU A 210 -7.87 11.37 -6.13
C GLU A 210 -8.58 11.03 -4.84
N SER A 211 -7.90 11.25 -3.72
CA SER A 211 -8.46 11.01 -2.38
C SER A 211 -9.81 11.71 -2.22
N HIS A 212 -10.83 10.90 -2.06
CA HIS A 212 -12.20 11.34 -1.79
C HIS A 212 -12.58 11.05 -0.34
N THR A 213 -13.79 11.42 0.04
CA THR A 213 -14.30 11.16 1.40
C THR A 213 -14.58 9.68 1.67
N ALA A 214 -14.84 8.89 0.62
CA ALA A 214 -15.07 7.46 0.75
C ALA A 214 -13.74 6.69 0.69
N PRO A 215 -13.46 5.84 1.68
CA PRO A 215 -12.21 5.07 1.73
C PRO A 215 -12.05 4.11 0.55
N VAL A 216 -10.81 4.08 0.02
CA VAL A 216 -10.29 3.09 -0.94
C VAL A 216 -8.84 2.84 -0.56
N GLU A 217 -8.42 1.59 -0.41
CA GLU A 217 -7.02 1.22 -0.11
C GLU A 217 -6.46 0.35 -1.24
N GLY A 218 -5.18 0.55 -1.60
CA GLY A 218 -4.57 -0.12 -2.74
C GLY A 218 -4.40 -1.64 -2.57
N GLY A 219 -4.40 -2.14 -1.33
CA GLY A 219 -4.43 -3.58 -1.03
C GLY A 219 -5.69 -4.28 -1.52
N ASP A 220 -6.80 -3.54 -1.66
CA ASP A 220 -8.06 -4.03 -2.20
C ASP A 220 -8.11 -4.02 -3.74
N VAL A 221 -7.16 -3.39 -4.43
CA VAL A 221 -7.22 -3.19 -5.88
C VAL A 221 -6.29 -4.16 -6.60
N LEU A 222 -6.85 -5.09 -7.37
CA LEU A 222 -6.13 -6.05 -8.21
C LEU A 222 -6.38 -5.76 -9.69
N LEU A 223 -5.31 -5.55 -10.46
CA LEU A 223 -5.36 -5.39 -11.91
C LEU A 223 -5.32 -6.78 -12.57
N LEU A 224 -6.48 -7.43 -12.72
CA LEU A 224 -6.57 -8.82 -13.19
C LEU A 224 -6.04 -8.97 -14.62
N SER A 225 -6.44 -8.07 -15.51
CA SER A 225 -5.96 -7.98 -16.88
C SER A 225 -6.17 -6.54 -17.39
N PRO A 226 -5.62 -6.17 -18.57
CA PRO A 226 -5.85 -4.84 -19.12
C PRO A 226 -7.33 -4.47 -19.21
N GLY A 227 -7.73 -3.45 -18.45
CA GLY A 227 -9.12 -2.96 -18.39
C GLY A 227 -10.07 -3.74 -17.45
N VAL A 228 -9.59 -4.76 -16.74
CA VAL A 228 -10.37 -5.52 -15.74
C VAL A 228 -9.74 -5.37 -14.36
N VAL A 229 -10.49 -4.82 -13.43
CA VAL A 229 -10.02 -4.52 -12.06
C VAL A 229 -10.94 -5.20 -11.06
N ALA A 230 -10.39 -5.93 -10.09
CA ALA A 230 -11.13 -6.36 -8.90
C ALA A 230 -10.84 -5.40 -7.74
N VAL A 231 -11.89 -5.12 -6.96
CA VAL A 231 -11.83 -4.22 -5.80
C VAL A 231 -12.48 -4.91 -4.61
N GLY A 232 -11.69 -5.23 -3.60
CA GLY A 232 -12.19 -5.71 -2.30
C GLY A 232 -13.09 -4.66 -1.67
N VAL A 233 -14.19 -5.10 -1.07
CA VAL A 233 -15.14 -4.23 -0.38
C VAL A 233 -15.33 -4.74 1.05
N GLY A 234 -14.91 -3.95 2.02
CA GLY A 234 -14.92 -4.34 3.43
C GLY A 234 -14.76 -3.14 4.36
N GLU A 235 -13.97 -3.31 5.40
CA GLU A 235 -13.69 -2.26 6.39
C GLU A 235 -12.83 -1.13 5.80
N ARG A 236 -11.89 -1.47 4.90
CA ARG A 236 -10.87 -0.54 4.37
C ARG A 236 -11.31 0.16 3.09
N THR A 237 -11.97 -0.55 2.20
CA THR A 237 -12.59 0.01 1.00
C THR A 237 -14.09 -0.13 1.10
N THR A 238 -14.80 0.99 1.11
CA THR A 238 -16.26 1.00 1.22
C THR A 238 -16.94 0.74 -0.13
N PRO A 239 -18.22 0.28 -0.15
CA PRO A 239 -18.98 0.17 -1.41
C PRO A 239 -19.01 1.49 -2.19
N ALA A 240 -19.18 2.62 -1.49
CA ALA A 240 -19.18 3.95 -2.12
C ALA A 240 -17.79 4.30 -2.71
N GLY A 241 -16.71 3.91 -2.03
CA GLY A 241 -15.34 4.08 -2.53
C GLY A 241 -15.07 3.25 -3.79
N ALA A 242 -15.48 1.98 -3.79
CA ALA A 242 -15.35 1.10 -4.95
C ALA A 242 -16.16 1.60 -6.14
N GLU A 243 -17.38 2.12 -5.91
CA GLU A 243 -18.21 2.73 -6.98
C GLU A 243 -17.58 4.02 -7.53
N ALA A 244 -17.06 4.89 -6.65
CA ALA A 244 -16.39 6.12 -7.06
C ALA A 244 -15.12 5.83 -7.88
N LEU A 245 -14.31 4.85 -7.44
CA LEU A 245 -13.14 4.38 -8.17
C LEU A 245 -13.55 3.83 -9.55
N ALA A 246 -14.55 2.95 -9.62
CA ALA A 246 -15.01 2.37 -10.88
C ALA A 246 -15.43 3.46 -11.89
N ARG A 247 -16.19 4.47 -11.44
CA ARG A 247 -16.60 5.62 -12.29
C ARG A 247 -15.38 6.38 -12.81
N SER A 248 -14.43 6.71 -11.94
CA SER A 248 -13.20 7.41 -12.32
C SER A 248 -12.40 6.64 -13.38
N LEU A 249 -12.24 5.32 -13.17
CA LEU A 249 -11.54 4.45 -14.13
C LEU A 249 -12.26 4.36 -15.48
N PHE A 250 -13.60 4.34 -15.49
CA PHE A 250 -14.38 4.30 -16.71
C PHE A 250 -14.34 5.62 -17.47
N ASP A 251 -14.42 6.75 -16.77
CA ASP A 251 -14.38 8.09 -17.39
C ASP A 251 -13.03 8.34 -18.07
N ASP A 252 -11.96 7.81 -17.46
CA ASP A 252 -10.61 7.90 -17.99
C ASP A 252 -10.26 6.82 -19.04
N GLY A 253 -11.15 5.84 -19.27
CA GLY A 253 -10.93 4.73 -20.19
C GLY A 253 -9.85 3.74 -19.72
N LEU A 254 -9.56 3.70 -18.42
CA LEU A 254 -8.55 2.82 -17.81
C LEU A 254 -9.11 1.43 -17.51
N ALA A 255 -10.41 1.31 -17.33
CA ALA A 255 -11.11 0.05 -17.18
C ALA A 255 -12.40 0.04 -18.00
N HIS A 256 -12.88 -1.17 -18.31
CA HIS A 256 -14.21 -1.42 -18.90
C HIS A 256 -15.07 -2.30 -17.98
N THR A 257 -14.45 -2.96 -17.01
CA THR A 257 -15.12 -3.82 -16.02
C THR A 257 -14.42 -3.68 -14.66
N VAL A 258 -15.20 -3.47 -13.62
CA VAL A 258 -14.75 -3.51 -12.23
C VAL A 258 -15.58 -4.58 -11.50
N LEU A 259 -14.90 -5.45 -10.77
CA LEU A 259 -15.51 -6.47 -9.92
C LEU A 259 -15.45 -6.00 -8.48
N ALA A 260 -16.58 -5.66 -7.88
CA ALA A 260 -16.65 -5.36 -6.45
C ALA A 260 -16.80 -6.68 -5.68
N VAL A 261 -15.82 -6.99 -4.84
CA VAL A 261 -15.65 -8.28 -4.15
C VAL A 261 -15.86 -8.08 -2.65
N PRO A 262 -17.03 -8.44 -2.08
CA PRO A 262 -17.23 -8.39 -0.63
C PRO A 262 -16.25 -9.33 0.08
N ILE A 263 -15.49 -8.79 1.05
CA ILE A 263 -14.58 -9.57 1.91
C ILE A 263 -15.02 -9.45 3.36
N ALA A 264 -14.59 -10.41 4.21
CA ALA A 264 -14.90 -10.37 5.63
C ALA A 264 -14.29 -9.12 6.31
N GLN A 265 -15.01 -8.58 7.30
CA GLN A 265 -14.52 -7.43 8.07
C GLN A 265 -13.76 -7.91 9.30
N GLU A 266 -12.65 -8.55 9.06
CA GLU A 266 -11.76 -9.10 10.10
C GLU A 266 -10.30 -8.84 9.74
N ARG A 267 -9.46 -8.80 10.79
CA ARG A 267 -8.05 -8.45 10.63
C ARG A 267 -7.29 -9.39 9.69
N ALA A 268 -7.65 -10.68 9.67
CA ALA A 268 -7.04 -11.66 8.78
C ALA A 268 -7.33 -11.41 7.29
N GLN A 269 -8.47 -10.77 6.99
CA GLN A 269 -8.95 -10.50 5.64
C GLN A 269 -9.16 -9.00 5.42
N MET A 270 -8.22 -8.18 5.91
CA MET A 270 -8.37 -6.72 5.86
C MET A 270 -8.41 -6.13 4.45
N HIS A 271 -7.77 -6.80 3.48
CA HIS A 271 -7.74 -6.43 2.07
C HIS A 271 -7.93 -7.66 1.18
N LEU A 272 -8.35 -7.45 -0.06
CA LEU A 272 -8.50 -8.53 -1.04
C LEU A 272 -7.16 -9.26 -1.30
N ASP A 273 -6.04 -8.56 -1.24
CA ASP A 273 -4.71 -9.16 -1.46
C ASP A 273 -4.20 -10.02 -0.30
N THR A 274 -4.85 -10.00 0.86
CA THR A 274 -4.61 -10.97 1.93
C THR A 274 -5.32 -12.31 1.68
N VAL A 275 -6.27 -12.30 0.77
CA VAL A 275 -7.12 -13.44 0.41
C VAL A 275 -6.65 -14.09 -0.88
N CYS A 276 -6.32 -13.29 -1.89
CA CYS A 276 -5.84 -13.77 -3.18
C CYS A 276 -4.96 -12.77 -3.89
N THR A 277 -3.98 -13.25 -4.67
CA THR A 277 -3.17 -12.44 -5.58
C THR A 277 -2.94 -13.17 -6.89
N MET A 278 -2.80 -12.39 -8.00
CA MET A 278 -2.42 -12.95 -9.29
C MET A 278 -0.95 -13.39 -9.25
N VAL A 279 -0.69 -14.60 -9.75
CA VAL A 279 0.66 -15.19 -9.82
C VAL A 279 1.11 -15.46 -11.25
N ASP A 280 0.15 -15.53 -12.19
CA ASP A 280 0.38 -15.66 -13.62
C ASP A 280 -0.76 -14.95 -14.37
N VAL A 281 -0.67 -14.86 -15.70
CA VAL A 281 -1.69 -14.23 -16.56
C VAL A 281 -3.06 -14.87 -16.43
N ASP A 282 -3.10 -16.15 -16.13
CA ASP A 282 -4.30 -16.98 -16.01
C ASP A 282 -4.44 -17.65 -14.63
N ALA A 283 -3.63 -17.25 -13.63
CA ALA A 283 -3.62 -17.92 -12.34
C ALA A 283 -3.57 -16.96 -11.16
N LEU A 284 -4.31 -17.30 -10.12
CA LEU A 284 -4.20 -16.66 -8.81
C LEU A 284 -4.01 -17.71 -7.70
N VAL A 285 -3.24 -17.34 -6.68
CA VAL A 285 -3.21 -18.06 -5.41
C VAL A 285 -4.34 -17.52 -4.53
N MET A 286 -5.06 -18.41 -3.85
CA MET A 286 -6.23 -18.05 -3.07
C MET A 286 -6.29 -18.84 -1.77
N TYR A 287 -6.76 -18.18 -0.72
CA TYR A 287 -7.06 -18.81 0.58
C TYR A 287 -8.22 -19.82 0.43
N PRO A 288 -7.99 -21.11 0.69
CA PRO A 288 -8.94 -22.17 0.36
C PRO A 288 -10.27 -22.08 1.13
N ALA A 289 -10.25 -21.60 2.38
CA ALA A 289 -11.46 -21.57 3.20
C ALA A 289 -12.59 -20.69 2.65
N ILE A 290 -12.27 -19.74 1.76
CA ILE A 290 -13.27 -18.83 1.17
C ILE A 290 -13.35 -18.94 -0.36
N SER A 291 -12.57 -19.82 -0.99
CA SER A 291 -12.53 -19.94 -2.45
C SER A 291 -13.91 -20.19 -3.07
N ASP A 292 -14.73 -21.00 -2.42
CA ASP A 292 -16.09 -21.35 -2.88
C ASP A 292 -17.16 -20.31 -2.48
N SER A 293 -16.89 -19.47 -1.49
CA SER A 293 -17.84 -18.48 -0.96
C SER A 293 -17.59 -17.05 -1.42
N LEU A 294 -16.39 -16.76 -1.94
CA LEU A 294 -16.05 -15.44 -2.41
C LEU A 294 -16.85 -15.10 -3.68
N SER A 295 -17.55 -13.99 -3.63
CA SER A 295 -18.43 -13.52 -4.71
C SER A 295 -18.01 -12.15 -5.23
N ALA A 296 -18.57 -11.73 -6.36
CA ALA A 296 -18.36 -10.42 -6.93
C ALA A 296 -19.61 -9.87 -7.61
N PHE A 297 -19.83 -8.56 -7.45
CA PHE A 297 -20.74 -7.78 -8.27
C PHE A 297 -19.98 -7.17 -9.45
N THR A 298 -20.44 -7.39 -10.66
CA THR A 298 -19.79 -6.83 -11.85
C THR A 298 -20.32 -5.45 -12.17
N ILE A 299 -19.46 -4.44 -12.14
CA ILE A 299 -19.76 -3.06 -12.51
C ILE A 299 -19.25 -2.85 -13.94
N LYS A 300 -20.13 -2.44 -14.85
CA LYS A 300 -19.80 -2.16 -16.26
C LYS A 300 -20.14 -0.73 -16.65
N ARG A 301 -19.31 -0.15 -17.51
CA ARG A 301 -19.64 1.12 -18.17
C ARG A 301 -20.80 0.94 -19.14
N THR A 302 -21.74 1.88 -19.14
CA THR A 302 -22.82 1.99 -20.11
C THR A 302 -22.86 3.42 -20.68
N PRO A 303 -23.54 3.66 -21.81
CA PRO A 303 -23.69 5.02 -22.35
C PRO A 303 -24.30 6.01 -21.34
N ASP A 304 -25.20 5.52 -20.48
CA ASP A 304 -25.95 6.35 -19.53
C ASP A 304 -25.30 6.33 -18.10
N GLY A 305 -24.07 5.80 -17.95
CA GLY A 305 -23.37 5.72 -16.66
C GLY A 305 -22.80 4.35 -16.36
N VAL A 306 -23.19 3.75 -15.23
CA VAL A 306 -22.75 2.40 -14.83
C VAL A 306 -23.93 1.47 -14.63
N LYS A 307 -23.71 0.18 -14.87
CA LYS A 307 -24.64 -0.90 -14.56
C LYS A 307 -23.97 -1.89 -13.62
N ILE A 308 -24.63 -2.23 -12.54
CA ILE A 308 -24.21 -3.28 -11.61
C ILE A 308 -25.02 -4.53 -11.95
N LEU A 309 -24.31 -5.64 -12.15
CA LEU A 309 -24.92 -6.95 -12.44
C LEU A 309 -25.02 -7.77 -11.14
N ASP A 310 -25.89 -8.79 -11.18
CA ASP A 310 -26.10 -9.70 -10.07
C ASP A 310 -24.79 -10.39 -9.64
N GLU A 311 -24.75 -10.78 -8.38
CA GLU A 311 -23.64 -11.46 -7.73
C GLU A 311 -23.35 -12.80 -8.40
N LEU A 312 -22.07 -13.08 -8.64
CA LEU A 312 -21.55 -14.37 -9.15
C LEU A 312 -20.36 -14.80 -8.29
N PRO A 313 -20.01 -16.12 -8.27
CA PRO A 313 -18.75 -16.56 -7.70
C PRO A 313 -17.58 -15.76 -8.30
N PHE A 314 -16.68 -15.28 -7.45
CA PHE A 314 -15.61 -14.35 -7.84
C PHE A 314 -14.76 -14.88 -9.00
N VAL A 315 -14.29 -16.14 -8.90
CA VAL A 315 -13.43 -16.77 -9.93
C VAL A 315 -14.15 -16.82 -11.29
N LYS A 316 -15.47 -17.10 -11.27
CA LYS A 316 -16.28 -17.11 -12.49
C LYS A 316 -16.43 -15.70 -13.06
N ALA A 317 -16.76 -14.71 -12.21
CA ALA A 317 -16.89 -13.32 -12.64
C ALA A 317 -15.58 -12.78 -13.23
N ALA A 318 -14.43 -13.13 -12.60
CA ALA A 318 -13.11 -12.77 -13.08
C ALA A 318 -12.79 -13.41 -14.42
N ALA A 319 -12.98 -14.73 -14.58
CA ALA A 319 -12.77 -15.44 -15.84
C ALA A 319 -13.64 -14.88 -16.98
N ASP A 320 -14.93 -14.62 -16.70
CA ASP A 320 -15.87 -14.04 -17.68
C ASP A 320 -15.42 -12.61 -18.08
N ALA A 321 -14.95 -11.81 -17.13
CA ALA A 321 -14.49 -10.43 -17.38
C ALA A 321 -13.15 -10.39 -18.14
N MET A 322 -12.22 -11.30 -17.83
CA MET A 322 -10.92 -11.44 -18.50
C MET A 322 -11.05 -12.10 -19.89
N GLY A 323 -12.16 -12.80 -20.14
CA GLY A 323 -12.39 -13.54 -21.40
C GLY A 323 -11.51 -14.78 -21.54
N MET A 324 -11.01 -15.36 -20.42
CA MET A 324 -10.15 -16.53 -20.39
C MET A 324 -10.39 -17.35 -19.11
N PRO A 325 -10.12 -18.68 -19.13
CA PRO A 325 -10.14 -19.48 -17.92
C PRO A 325 -9.14 -18.95 -16.89
N LEU A 326 -9.55 -18.95 -15.62
CA LEU A 326 -8.70 -18.54 -14.50
C LEU A 326 -8.43 -19.77 -13.61
N ARG A 327 -7.16 -20.14 -13.46
CA ARG A 327 -6.72 -21.21 -12.58
C ARG A 327 -6.64 -20.69 -11.15
N VAL A 328 -7.21 -21.41 -10.21
CA VAL A 328 -7.01 -21.16 -8.79
C VAL A 328 -5.94 -22.12 -8.29
N ILE A 329 -4.85 -21.60 -7.78
CA ILE A 329 -3.88 -22.35 -7.01
C ILE A 329 -4.38 -22.34 -5.58
N ASP A 330 -5.21 -23.30 -5.28
CA ASP A 330 -5.65 -23.64 -3.95
C ASP A 330 -4.46 -24.30 -3.24
N THR A 331 -4.13 -23.81 -2.07
CA THR A 331 -3.03 -24.40 -1.29
C THR A 331 -3.32 -25.84 -0.88
N GLY A 332 -4.59 -26.33 -1.01
CA GLY A 332 -4.99 -27.72 -0.76
C GLY A 332 -4.64 -28.21 0.63
N LEU A 333 -4.41 -27.28 1.55
CA LEU A 333 -3.94 -27.54 2.89
C LEU A 333 -5.10 -27.95 3.78
N ASP A 334 -4.79 -28.66 4.85
CA ASP A 334 -5.75 -28.81 5.92
C ASP A 334 -6.11 -27.42 6.48
N PRO A 335 -7.31 -27.26 7.03
CA PRO A 335 -7.81 -25.94 7.45
C PRO A 335 -6.90 -25.19 8.44
N VAL A 336 -6.20 -25.92 9.32
CA VAL A 336 -5.32 -25.31 10.34
C VAL A 336 -4.07 -24.72 9.69
N THR A 337 -3.43 -25.47 8.79
CA THR A 337 -2.26 -24.99 8.06
C THR A 337 -2.63 -23.85 7.10
N ALA A 338 -3.77 -23.95 6.42
CA ALA A 338 -4.27 -22.91 5.54
C ALA A 338 -4.53 -21.58 6.28
N GLU A 339 -5.18 -21.64 7.44
CA GLU A 339 -5.43 -20.48 8.29
C GLU A 339 -4.12 -19.87 8.80
N ARG A 340 -3.17 -20.70 9.23
CA ARG A 340 -1.86 -20.26 9.71
C ARG A 340 -1.05 -19.55 8.62
N GLU A 341 -0.96 -20.14 7.42
CA GLU A 341 -0.18 -19.55 6.33
C GLU A 341 -0.89 -18.33 5.72
N GLN A 342 -2.23 -18.28 5.73
CA GLN A 342 -2.98 -17.08 5.39
C GLN A 342 -2.70 -15.96 6.40
N TRP A 343 -2.66 -16.27 7.71
CA TRP A 343 -2.25 -15.32 8.74
C TRP A 343 -0.83 -14.80 8.53
N ASP A 344 0.08 -15.64 8.04
CA ASP A 344 1.46 -15.29 7.70
C ASP A 344 1.61 -14.73 6.27
N ASP A 345 0.54 -14.16 5.70
CA ASP A 345 0.50 -13.51 4.38
C ASP A 345 0.90 -14.43 3.20
N GLY A 346 0.62 -15.73 3.30
CA GLY A 346 0.95 -16.72 2.25
C GLY A 346 0.27 -16.44 0.90
N ASN A 347 -0.90 -15.79 0.91
CA ASN A 347 -1.61 -15.40 -0.30
C ASN A 347 -1.24 -13.99 -0.81
N ASN A 348 -0.41 -13.24 -0.06
CA ASN A 348 0.01 -11.86 -0.40
C ASN A 348 1.33 -11.86 -1.15
N THR A 349 1.36 -12.46 -2.35
CA THR A 349 2.56 -12.57 -3.17
C THR A 349 2.74 -11.37 -4.10
N LEU A 350 3.99 -11.00 -4.40
CA LEU A 350 4.33 -10.00 -5.41
C LEU A 350 4.80 -10.69 -6.69
N ALA A 351 4.01 -10.66 -7.74
CA ALA A 351 4.48 -11.11 -9.05
C ALA A 351 5.52 -10.11 -9.61
N VAL A 352 6.69 -10.61 -10.00
CA VAL A 352 7.76 -9.84 -10.66
C VAL A 352 7.80 -10.06 -12.16
N ALA A 353 7.22 -11.17 -12.63
CA ALA A 353 6.94 -11.49 -14.02
C ALA A 353 5.80 -12.53 -14.05
N PRO A 354 5.18 -12.80 -15.21
CA PRO A 354 4.23 -13.91 -15.32
C PRO A 354 4.85 -15.23 -14.83
N GLY A 355 4.20 -15.90 -13.89
CA GLY A 355 4.67 -17.15 -13.31
C GLY A 355 5.87 -17.03 -12.36
N VAL A 356 6.26 -15.82 -11.92
CA VAL A 356 7.39 -15.60 -11.00
C VAL A 356 6.95 -14.67 -9.87
N VAL A 357 6.98 -15.15 -8.63
CA VAL A 357 6.49 -14.38 -7.47
C VAL A 357 7.51 -14.30 -6.33
N VAL A 358 7.51 -13.20 -5.61
CA VAL A 358 8.16 -13.09 -4.29
C VAL A 358 7.15 -13.49 -3.22
N ALA A 359 7.55 -14.35 -2.30
CA ALA A 359 6.74 -14.82 -1.18
C ALA A 359 7.57 -14.95 0.09
N TYR A 360 6.92 -14.95 1.24
CA TYR A 360 7.61 -15.21 2.51
C TYR A 360 8.03 -16.68 2.62
N GLU A 361 9.30 -16.93 2.95
CA GLU A 361 9.89 -18.29 3.06
C GLU A 361 9.21 -19.17 4.10
N ARG A 362 8.58 -18.56 5.11
CA ARG A 362 7.91 -19.27 6.21
C ARG A 362 6.61 -19.99 5.78
N ASN A 363 6.02 -19.61 4.66
CA ASN A 363 4.81 -20.22 4.09
C ASN A 363 5.19 -21.43 3.24
N THR A 364 5.75 -22.45 3.88
CA THR A 364 6.41 -23.58 3.22
C THR A 364 5.47 -24.39 2.33
N GLU A 365 4.24 -24.61 2.79
CA GLU A 365 3.26 -25.42 2.08
C GLU A 365 2.64 -24.66 0.90
N THR A 366 2.27 -23.39 1.11
CA THR A 366 1.79 -22.52 0.02
C THR A 366 2.85 -22.37 -1.06
N ASN A 367 4.12 -22.15 -0.67
CA ASN A 367 5.23 -22.04 -1.60
C ASN A 367 5.44 -23.35 -2.41
N ALA A 368 5.35 -24.50 -1.77
CA ALA A 368 5.44 -25.80 -2.45
C ALA A 368 4.30 -25.96 -3.48
N ARG A 369 3.06 -25.59 -3.13
CA ARG A 369 1.91 -25.65 -4.05
C ARG A 369 2.05 -24.71 -5.25
N LEU A 370 2.58 -23.50 -5.02
CA LEU A 370 2.91 -22.61 -6.13
C LEU A 370 3.93 -23.24 -7.07
N GLN A 371 5.01 -23.82 -6.56
CA GLN A 371 6.05 -24.49 -7.33
C GLN A 371 5.51 -25.72 -8.10
N ASP A 372 4.71 -26.55 -7.45
CA ASP A 372 4.05 -27.71 -8.08
C ASP A 372 3.09 -27.29 -9.21
N SER A 373 2.55 -26.06 -9.13
CA SER A 373 1.69 -25.46 -10.16
C SER A 373 2.45 -24.74 -11.27
N GLY A 374 3.80 -24.80 -11.25
CA GLY A 374 4.66 -24.23 -12.26
C GLY A 374 5.04 -22.75 -12.02
N ILE A 375 4.80 -22.22 -10.82
CA ILE A 375 5.18 -20.85 -10.44
C ILE A 375 6.57 -20.84 -9.79
N GLU A 376 7.49 -20.03 -10.31
CA GLU A 376 8.78 -19.79 -9.66
C GLU A 376 8.57 -18.93 -8.40
N VAL A 377 8.93 -19.46 -7.24
CA VAL A 377 8.86 -18.76 -5.96
C VAL A 377 10.23 -18.21 -5.58
N LEU A 378 10.30 -16.92 -5.33
CA LEU A 378 11.49 -16.20 -4.82
C LEU A 378 11.28 -15.94 -3.33
N PRO A 379 11.85 -16.78 -2.45
CA PRO A 379 11.58 -16.67 -1.02
C PRO A 379 12.35 -15.49 -0.40
N ILE A 380 11.70 -14.78 0.53
CA ILE A 380 12.31 -13.77 1.39
C ILE A 380 11.99 -14.04 2.85
N ALA A 381 12.92 -13.64 3.74
CA ALA A 381 12.71 -13.73 5.19
C ALA A 381 11.64 -12.70 5.65
N ALA A 382 10.92 -13.06 6.70
CA ALA A 382 9.80 -12.27 7.23
C ALA A 382 9.57 -12.43 8.72
N SER A 383 10.62 -12.63 9.52
CA SER A 383 10.43 -12.76 10.97
C SER A 383 9.88 -11.47 11.59
N GLU A 384 10.33 -10.32 11.08
CA GLU A 384 9.99 -9.00 11.61
C GLU A 384 9.06 -8.20 10.70
N LEU A 385 9.22 -8.31 9.37
CA LEU A 385 8.38 -7.59 8.40
C LEU A 385 6.91 -8.02 8.51
N GLY A 386 6.64 -9.29 8.79
CA GLY A 386 5.28 -9.81 8.95
C GLY A 386 4.53 -9.32 10.21
N THR A 387 5.20 -8.67 11.17
CA THR A 387 4.57 -8.21 12.42
C THR A 387 3.53 -7.10 12.21
N GLY A 388 3.61 -6.38 11.10
CA GLY A 388 2.63 -5.36 10.69
C GLY A 388 1.45 -5.91 9.89
N ARG A 389 1.43 -7.22 9.57
CA ARG A 389 0.41 -7.87 8.75
C ARG A 389 0.37 -7.33 7.32
N GLY A 390 1.36 -7.72 6.55
CA GLY A 390 1.44 -7.46 5.12
C GLY A 390 2.61 -8.19 4.49
N GLY A 391 2.35 -8.83 3.36
CA GLY A 391 3.32 -9.60 2.59
C GLY A 391 4.10 -8.75 1.58
N PRO A 392 4.84 -9.39 0.68
CA PRO A 392 5.65 -8.71 -0.34
C PRO A 392 4.84 -7.79 -1.26
N ARG A 393 3.55 -8.11 -1.53
CA ARG A 393 2.68 -7.24 -2.32
C ARG A 393 2.33 -5.96 -1.55
N CYS A 394 1.93 -6.08 -0.29
CA CYS A 394 1.61 -4.93 0.55
C CYS A 394 2.80 -3.97 0.70
N MET A 395 4.03 -4.50 0.81
CA MET A 395 5.25 -3.69 0.94
C MET A 395 5.68 -3.01 -0.36
N SER A 396 4.97 -3.19 -1.47
CA SER A 396 5.40 -2.72 -2.78
C SER A 396 4.33 -1.93 -3.52
N CYS A 397 4.71 -0.80 -4.11
CA CYS A 397 3.88 -0.07 -5.07
C CYS A 397 4.54 -0.13 -6.46
N PRO A 398 4.15 -1.05 -7.35
CA PRO A 398 4.61 -1.08 -8.74
C PRO A 398 4.27 0.23 -9.45
N VAL A 399 5.30 0.87 -10.01
CA VAL A 399 5.20 2.14 -10.75
C VAL A 399 5.24 1.90 -12.25
N ALA A 400 5.98 0.87 -12.67
CA ALA A 400 6.05 0.47 -14.07
C ALA A 400 6.13 -1.05 -14.19
N ARG A 401 5.29 -1.58 -15.08
CA ARG A 401 5.31 -2.98 -15.55
C ARG A 401 5.27 -3.01 -17.08
N ASP A 402 5.88 -4.02 -17.66
CA ASP A 402 5.69 -4.29 -19.09
C ASP A 402 4.21 -4.62 -19.34
N PRO A 403 3.63 -4.19 -20.46
CA PRO A 403 2.28 -4.58 -20.83
C PRO A 403 2.20 -6.09 -21.09
N LEU A 404 1.02 -6.67 -20.84
CA LEU A 404 0.68 -8.03 -21.24
C LEU A 404 0.25 -8.07 -22.70
#